data_76d6064b245b9be584f18cc9904cf911
#
_entry.id   76d6064b245b9be584f18cc9904cf911
#
_cell.length_a   1.000
_cell.length_b   1.000
_cell.length_c   1.000
_cell.angle_alpha   90.00
_cell.angle_beta   90.00
_cell.angle_gamma   90.00
#
_symmetry.space_group_name_H-M   'P 1'
#
loop_
_entity.id
_entity.type
_entity.pdbx_description
1 polymer ?
#
loop_
_entity_poly.entity_id
_entity_poly.type
_entity_poly.pdbx_seq_one_letter_code
_entity_poly.pdbx_strand_id
1 'polypeptide(L)'
;MASVVSLVPLCRLLTARKASTGRPANDRAALATAFIAKAVLNLSTTRDLMGRLEVDEPLRAFCGWPSRRALPHESKFSRAFAEFAVSELPQQLHEAVIAATRRGRLIGHIARDSTAILARERFLETARQKEEREAQQKEYRRTRKAKRKGPHPRPE
;
A
#
# COMPACT_ATOMS: atom_id res chain seq x y z
N MET A 1 19.51 -5.95 -6.14
CA MET A 1 18.44 -6.86 -5.70
C MET A 1 18.92 -8.01 -4.81
N ALA A 2 19.91 -8.76 -5.24
CA ALA A 2 20.47 -9.88 -4.44
C ALA A 2 20.85 -9.45 -3.02
N SER A 3 21.43 -8.26 -2.83
CA SER A 3 21.82 -7.74 -1.52
C SER A 3 20.67 -7.54 -0.54
N VAL A 4 19.50 -7.10 -0.99
CA VAL A 4 18.33 -6.88 -0.10
C VAL A 4 17.74 -8.22 0.35
N VAL A 5 17.63 -9.17 -0.57
CA VAL A 5 17.06 -10.49 -0.28
C VAL A 5 18.03 -11.34 0.57
N SER A 6 19.34 -11.16 0.40
CA SER A 6 20.34 -11.86 1.23
C SER A 6 20.46 -11.31 2.65
N LEU A 7 20.11 -10.05 2.89
CA LEU A 7 20.16 -9.42 4.22
C LEU A 7 19.07 -9.94 5.17
N VAL A 8 17.95 -10.40 4.62
CA VAL A 8 16.81 -10.83 5.44
C VAL A 8 16.37 -12.23 5.01
N PRO A 9 16.44 -13.21 5.92
CA PRO A 9 15.94 -14.55 5.63
C PRO A 9 14.41 -14.54 5.58
N LEU A 10 13.84 -14.32 4.38
CA LEU A 10 12.39 -14.29 4.14
C LEU A 10 11.66 -15.51 4.71
N CYS A 11 12.32 -16.67 4.70
CA CYS A 11 11.76 -17.90 5.26
C CYS A 11 11.44 -17.80 6.77
N ARG A 12 12.10 -16.92 7.52
CA ARG A 12 11.82 -16.68 8.94
C ARG A 12 10.64 -15.75 9.18
N LEU A 13 10.38 -14.85 8.24
CA LEU A 13 9.27 -13.89 8.33
C LEU A 13 7.96 -14.47 7.77
N LEU A 14 8.08 -15.47 6.88
CA LEU A 14 6.92 -16.14 6.32
C LEU A 14 6.43 -17.21 7.29
N THR A 15 5.26 -16.99 7.86
CA THR A 15 4.60 -17.98 8.71
C THR A 15 4.37 -19.26 7.91
N ALA A 16 4.95 -20.36 8.37
CA ALA A 16 4.72 -21.67 7.76
C ALA A 16 3.23 -22.02 7.86
N ARG A 17 2.53 -21.94 6.73
CA ARG A 17 1.14 -22.35 6.67
C ARG A 17 1.13 -23.88 6.84
N LYS A 18 0.49 -24.37 7.90
CA LYS A 18 0.26 -25.82 8.08
C LYS A 18 -0.32 -26.38 6.78
N ALA A 19 0.30 -27.45 6.28
CA ALA A 19 -0.16 -28.15 5.10
C ALA A 19 -1.62 -28.56 5.32
N SER A 20 -2.52 -27.91 4.60
CA SER A 20 -3.91 -28.34 4.48
C SER A 20 -3.96 -29.47 3.46
N THR A 21 -4.86 -30.42 3.65
CA THR A 21 -5.20 -31.44 2.68
C THR A 21 -5.48 -30.81 1.34
N GLY A 22 -4.77 -31.18 0.26
CA GLY A 22 -5.01 -30.65 -1.09
C GLY A 22 -3.72 -30.33 -1.85
N ARG A 23 -3.86 -29.64 -2.99
CA ARG A 23 -2.74 -29.23 -3.84
C ARG A 23 -1.79 -28.29 -3.06
N PRO A 24 -0.48 -28.51 -3.10
CA PRO A 24 0.51 -27.66 -2.43
C PRO A 24 0.29 -26.18 -2.79
N ALA A 25 0.35 -25.33 -1.80
CA ALA A 25 0.31 -23.88 -2.02
C ALA A 25 1.55 -23.45 -2.83
N ASN A 26 1.39 -22.41 -3.68
CA ASN A 26 2.55 -21.81 -4.34
C ASN A 26 3.54 -21.31 -3.30
N ASP A 27 4.83 -21.39 -3.66
CA ASP A 27 5.90 -20.93 -2.79
C ASP A 27 5.71 -19.45 -2.41
N ARG A 28 5.52 -19.22 -1.13
CA ARG A 28 5.33 -17.88 -0.57
C ARG A 28 6.62 -17.06 -0.60
N ALA A 29 7.77 -17.70 -0.48
CA ALA A 29 9.05 -17.03 -0.56
C ALA A 29 9.31 -16.51 -1.99
N ALA A 30 8.99 -17.30 -3.01
CA ALA A 30 9.08 -16.87 -4.41
C ALA A 30 8.17 -15.67 -4.69
N LEU A 31 6.92 -15.70 -4.20
CA LEU A 31 5.98 -14.59 -4.36
C LEU A 31 6.44 -13.33 -3.61
N ALA A 32 6.94 -13.46 -2.38
CA ALA A 32 7.47 -12.33 -1.61
C ALA A 32 8.72 -11.73 -2.29
N THR A 33 9.63 -12.57 -2.79
CA THR A 33 10.80 -12.12 -3.56
C THR A 33 10.39 -11.34 -4.81
N ALA A 34 9.35 -11.78 -5.50
CA ALA A 34 8.83 -11.06 -6.67
C ALA A 34 8.23 -9.70 -6.30
N PHE A 35 7.54 -9.57 -5.16
CA PHE A 35 7.06 -8.26 -4.69
C PHE A 35 8.20 -7.33 -4.25
N ILE A 36 9.27 -7.86 -3.66
CA ILE A 36 10.48 -7.09 -3.40
C ILE A 36 11.09 -6.61 -4.73
N ALA A 37 11.19 -7.48 -5.71
CA ALA A 37 11.68 -7.12 -7.05
C ALA A 37 10.80 -6.03 -7.70
N LYS A 38 9.47 -6.13 -7.55
CA LYS A 38 8.53 -5.10 -8.00
C LYS A 38 8.86 -3.73 -7.40
N ALA A 39 9.09 -3.68 -6.10
CA ALA A 39 9.42 -2.44 -5.38
C ALA A 39 10.78 -1.88 -5.82
N VAL A 40 11.81 -2.72 -5.90
CA VAL A 40 13.18 -2.30 -6.30
C VAL A 40 13.23 -1.82 -7.75
N LEU A 41 12.46 -2.44 -8.64
CA LEU A 41 12.37 -2.06 -10.07
C LEU A 41 11.36 -0.94 -10.31
N ASN A 42 10.71 -0.44 -9.25
CA ASN A 42 9.68 0.61 -9.32
C ASN A 42 8.56 0.31 -10.32
N LEU A 43 8.11 -0.96 -10.35
CA LEU A 43 7.02 -1.38 -11.22
C LEU A 43 5.68 -1.01 -10.58
N SER A 44 4.81 -0.31 -11.32
CA SER A 44 3.56 0.22 -10.77
C SER A 44 2.54 -0.86 -10.50
N THR A 45 2.37 -1.80 -11.42
CA THR A 45 1.31 -2.81 -11.33
C THR A 45 1.85 -4.24 -11.17
N THR A 46 1.01 -5.14 -10.70
CA THR A 46 1.34 -6.59 -10.68
C THR A 46 1.43 -7.15 -12.10
N ARG A 47 0.69 -6.56 -13.04
CA ARG A 47 0.74 -6.95 -14.45
C ARG A 47 2.09 -6.61 -15.07
N ASP A 48 2.65 -5.44 -14.74
CA ASP A 48 4.01 -5.05 -15.20
C ASP A 48 5.06 -6.01 -14.64
N LEU A 49 4.92 -6.38 -13.36
CA LEU A 49 5.78 -7.40 -12.76
C LEU A 49 5.69 -8.74 -13.51
N MET A 50 4.49 -9.21 -13.81
CA MET A 50 4.32 -10.47 -14.54
C MET A 50 4.90 -10.41 -15.95
N GLY A 51 4.63 -9.34 -16.69
CA GLY A 51 5.24 -9.12 -18.00
C GLY A 51 6.76 -9.11 -17.94
N ARG A 52 7.32 -8.49 -16.89
CA ARG A 52 8.78 -8.50 -16.67
C ARG A 52 9.30 -9.90 -16.36
N LEU A 53 8.62 -10.66 -15.51
CA LEU A 53 9.00 -12.05 -15.18
C LEU A 53 8.89 -13.01 -16.37
N GLU A 54 8.01 -12.75 -17.31
CA GLU A 54 7.89 -13.53 -18.54
C GLU A 54 9.07 -13.37 -19.49
N VAL A 55 9.64 -12.17 -19.56
CA VAL A 55 10.71 -11.83 -20.49
C VAL A 55 12.09 -12.01 -19.86
N ASP A 56 12.24 -11.59 -18.59
CA ASP A 56 13.53 -11.54 -17.88
C ASP A 56 13.79 -12.90 -17.18
N GLU A 57 14.55 -13.77 -17.84
CA GLU A 57 14.90 -15.08 -17.30
C GLU A 57 15.74 -15.01 -16.01
N PRO A 58 16.79 -14.19 -15.92
CA PRO A 58 17.56 -14.01 -14.69
C PRO A 58 16.70 -13.56 -13.51
N LEU A 59 15.79 -12.62 -13.73
CA LEU A 59 14.87 -12.15 -12.71
C LEU A 59 13.90 -13.26 -12.27
N ARG A 60 13.37 -14.02 -13.21
CA ARG A 60 12.48 -15.12 -12.95
C ARG A 60 13.17 -16.21 -12.14
N ALA A 61 14.36 -16.61 -12.53
CA ALA A 61 15.18 -17.59 -11.82
C ALA A 61 15.52 -17.11 -10.41
N PHE A 62 15.87 -15.83 -10.25
CA PHE A 62 16.12 -15.21 -8.95
C PHE A 62 14.89 -15.26 -8.02
N CYS A 63 13.69 -15.13 -8.57
CA CYS A 63 12.45 -15.28 -7.82
C CYS A 63 12.08 -16.74 -7.51
N GLY A 64 12.82 -17.72 -8.05
CA GLY A 64 12.61 -19.14 -7.80
C GLY A 64 11.77 -19.87 -8.85
N TRP A 65 11.51 -19.26 -10.02
CA TRP A 65 10.80 -19.92 -11.12
C TRP A 65 11.76 -20.25 -12.28
N PRO A 66 12.02 -21.55 -12.53
CA PRO A 66 13.01 -21.96 -13.54
C PRO A 66 12.52 -21.75 -14.98
N SER A 67 11.23 -21.63 -15.20
CA SER A 67 10.65 -21.47 -16.52
C SER A 67 9.42 -20.58 -16.52
N ARG A 68 9.02 -20.07 -17.71
CA ARG A 68 7.78 -19.30 -17.88
C ARG A 68 6.53 -20.10 -17.48
N ARG A 69 6.54 -21.41 -17.71
CA ARG A 69 5.42 -22.31 -17.36
C ARG A 69 5.26 -22.48 -15.85
N ALA A 70 6.31 -22.24 -15.07
CA ALA A 70 6.29 -22.30 -13.63
C ALA A 70 5.70 -21.04 -12.97
N LEU A 71 5.53 -19.95 -13.73
CA LEU A 71 4.96 -18.70 -13.22
C LEU A 71 3.51 -18.93 -12.76
N PRO A 72 3.18 -18.46 -11.56
CA PRO A 72 1.81 -18.53 -11.08
C PRO A 72 0.92 -17.56 -11.86
N HIS A 73 -0.36 -17.89 -11.98
CA HIS A 73 -1.36 -16.99 -12.54
C HIS A 73 -1.52 -15.72 -11.66
N GLU A 74 -1.86 -14.58 -12.27
CA GLU A 74 -2.03 -13.26 -11.63
C GLU A 74 -2.87 -13.32 -10.34
N SER A 75 -3.93 -14.12 -10.32
CA SER A 75 -4.78 -14.31 -9.15
C SER A 75 -4.04 -14.85 -7.91
N LYS A 76 -2.91 -15.55 -8.11
CA LYS A 76 -2.08 -16.04 -7.01
C LYS A 76 -1.25 -14.91 -6.40
N PHE A 77 -0.77 -14.00 -7.23
CA PHE A 77 -0.11 -12.78 -6.76
C PHE A 77 -1.09 -11.92 -5.95
N SER A 78 -2.29 -11.69 -6.43
CA SER A 78 -3.29 -10.89 -5.72
C SER A 78 -3.65 -11.49 -4.36
N ARG A 79 -3.83 -12.82 -4.28
CA ARG A 79 -4.09 -13.51 -3.01
C ARG A 79 -2.91 -13.46 -2.05
N ALA A 80 -1.68 -13.64 -2.57
CA ALA A 80 -0.47 -13.53 -1.76
C ALA A 80 -0.28 -12.10 -1.24
N PHE A 81 -0.56 -11.08 -2.06
CA PHE A 81 -0.51 -9.69 -1.63
C PHE A 81 -1.47 -9.41 -0.47
N ALA A 82 -2.71 -9.86 -0.57
CA ALA A 82 -3.69 -9.72 0.52
C ALA A 82 -3.23 -10.45 1.80
N GLU A 83 -2.67 -11.66 1.67
CA GLU A 83 -2.14 -12.42 2.79
C GLU A 83 -0.94 -11.70 3.44
N PHE A 84 -0.02 -11.16 2.64
CA PHE A 84 1.14 -10.42 3.12
C PHE A 84 0.77 -9.10 3.78
N ALA A 85 -0.28 -8.44 3.31
CA ALA A 85 -0.82 -7.24 3.94
C ALA A 85 -1.40 -7.52 5.33
N VAL A 86 -2.16 -8.61 5.47
CA VAL A 86 -2.73 -9.04 6.76
C VAL A 86 -1.64 -9.47 7.76
N SER A 87 -0.57 -10.11 7.27
CA SER A 87 0.56 -10.53 8.12
C SER A 87 1.58 -9.43 8.39
N GLU A 88 1.34 -8.20 7.90
CA GLU A 88 2.27 -7.06 8.02
C GLU A 88 3.70 -7.37 7.53
N LEU A 89 3.83 -8.32 6.59
CA LEU A 89 5.12 -8.76 6.05
C LEU A 89 5.98 -7.60 5.52
N PRO A 90 5.44 -6.60 4.80
CA PRO A 90 6.21 -5.45 4.34
C PRO A 90 6.85 -4.67 5.49
N GLN A 91 6.12 -4.48 6.59
CA GLN A 91 6.59 -3.81 7.80
C GLN A 91 7.73 -4.60 8.45
N GLN A 92 7.52 -5.88 8.69
CA GLN A 92 8.52 -6.78 9.28
C GLN A 92 9.80 -6.85 8.43
N LEU A 93 9.65 -6.88 7.10
CA LEU A 93 10.78 -6.86 6.17
C LEU A 93 11.55 -5.54 6.28
N HIS A 94 10.86 -4.41 6.33
CA HIS A 94 11.47 -3.09 6.47
C HIS A 94 12.27 -2.99 7.77
N GLU A 95 11.69 -3.39 8.89
CA GLU A 95 12.35 -3.43 10.20
C GLU A 95 13.58 -4.33 10.20
N ALA A 96 13.48 -5.52 9.60
CA ALA A 96 14.58 -6.45 9.49
C ALA A 96 15.73 -5.90 8.61
N VAL A 97 15.43 -5.23 7.50
CA VAL A 97 16.43 -4.55 6.67
C VAL A 97 17.12 -3.43 7.44
N ILE A 98 16.36 -2.61 8.16
CA ILE A 98 16.91 -1.55 9.02
C ILE A 98 17.83 -2.15 10.07
N ALA A 99 17.39 -3.17 10.78
CA ALA A 99 18.18 -3.83 11.82
C ALA A 99 19.48 -4.44 11.25
N ALA A 100 19.41 -5.07 10.07
CA ALA A 100 20.58 -5.66 9.40
C ALA A 100 21.57 -4.59 8.90
N THR A 101 21.07 -3.46 8.42
CA THR A 101 21.90 -2.37 7.87
C THR A 101 22.54 -1.53 8.97
N ARG A 102 21.88 -1.43 10.12
CA ARG A 102 22.27 -0.54 11.23
C ARG A 102 23.00 -1.21 12.36
N ARG A 103 23.51 -2.41 12.19
CA ARG A 103 24.24 -3.16 13.24
C ARG A 103 25.27 -2.26 13.95
N GLY A 104 24.92 -1.82 15.17
CA GLY A 104 25.83 -1.08 16.06
C GLY A 104 26.00 0.43 15.77
N ARG A 105 25.27 1.04 14.84
CA ARG A 105 25.27 2.50 14.64
C ARG A 105 24.17 3.16 15.45
N LEU A 106 24.57 3.92 16.48
CA LEU A 106 23.69 4.88 17.14
C LEU A 106 23.33 6.01 16.14
N ILE A 107 22.03 6.15 15.88
CA ILE A 107 21.55 7.25 15.02
C ILE A 107 21.23 8.41 15.93
N GLY A 108 22.12 9.43 15.95
CA GLY A 108 21.93 10.63 16.74
C GLY A 108 20.80 11.54 16.26
N HIS A 109 20.49 11.53 14.98
CA HIS A 109 19.41 12.33 14.39
C HIS A 109 18.63 11.53 13.35
N ILE A 110 17.32 11.44 13.52
CA ILE A 110 16.38 11.01 12.48
C ILE A 110 15.72 12.27 11.95
N ALA A 111 16.15 12.75 10.78
CA ALA A 111 15.38 13.74 10.05
C ALA A 111 14.12 13.02 9.52
N ARG A 112 12.98 13.29 10.13
CA ARG A 112 11.69 13.00 9.54
C ARG A 112 11.40 14.13 8.58
N ASP A 113 11.50 13.88 7.29
CA ASP A 113 10.92 14.78 6.31
C ASP A 113 9.40 14.72 6.48
N SER A 114 8.88 15.67 7.25
CA SER A 114 7.45 15.91 7.33
C SER A 114 7.07 16.80 6.15
N THR A 115 7.24 16.32 4.94
CA THR A 115 6.52 16.88 3.80
C THR A 115 5.04 16.68 4.15
N ALA A 116 4.38 17.80 4.46
CA ALA A 116 2.95 17.80 4.70
C ALA A 116 2.30 17.28 3.42
N ILE A 117 2.02 15.98 3.38
CA ILE A 117 1.11 15.44 2.40
C ILE A 117 -0.19 16.15 2.74
N LEU A 118 -0.63 17.06 1.87
CA LEU A 118 -1.98 17.62 1.90
C LEU A 118 -2.95 16.47 1.58
N ALA A 119 -2.95 15.46 2.45
CA ALA A 119 -4.07 14.56 2.54
C ALA A 119 -5.26 15.48 2.83
N ARG A 120 -6.34 15.34 2.06
CA ARG A 120 -7.63 15.92 2.42
C ARG A 120 -8.10 15.23 3.71
N GLU A 121 -7.45 15.54 4.80
CA GLU A 121 -7.99 15.24 6.10
C GLU A 121 -9.29 16.02 6.19
N ARG A 122 -10.40 15.30 6.13
CA ARG A 122 -11.65 15.85 6.60
C ARG A 122 -11.39 16.22 8.05
N PHE A 123 -11.30 17.51 8.32
CA PHE A 123 -11.33 18.01 9.67
C PHE A 123 -12.51 17.32 10.36
N LEU A 124 -12.21 16.52 11.39
CA LEU A 124 -13.25 16.02 12.27
C LEU A 124 -13.80 17.22 13.00
N GLU A 125 -14.87 17.80 12.44
CA GLU A 125 -15.59 18.90 13.06
C GLU A 125 -16.02 18.45 14.46
N THR A 126 -15.68 19.22 15.47
CA THR A 126 -16.23 18.99 16.80
C THR A 126 -17.76 19.16 16.76
N ALA A 127 -18.49 18.48 17.66
CA ALA A 127 -19.95 18.57 17.71
C ALA A 127 -20.44 20.04 17.70
N ARG A 128 -19.76 20.93 18.42
CA ARG A 128 -20.02 22.36 18.48
C ARG A 128 -19.87 23.05 17.12
N GLN A 129 -18.77 22.77 16.39
CA GLN A 129 -18.54 23.35 15.05
C GLN A 129 -19.58 22.88 14.04
N LYS A 130 -20.04 21.64 14.17
CA LYS A 130 -21.09 21.09 13.33
C LYS A 130 -22.43 21.80 13.58
N GLU A 131 -22.79 22.05 14.84
CA GLU A 131 -24.01 22.79 15.20
C GLU A 131 -23.95 24.25 14.70
N GLU A 132 -22.84 24.95 14.88
CA GLU A 132 -22.64 26.31 14.40
C GLU A 132 -22.77 26.40 12.87
N ARG A 133 -22.19 25.42 12.14
CA ARG A 133 -22.30 25.35 10.69
C ARG A 133 -23.74 25.05 10.23
N GLU A 134 -24.43 24.16 10.91
CA GLU A 134 -25.83 23.85 10.59
C GLU A 134 -26.74 25.07 10.88
N ALA A 135 -26.49 25.82 11.94
CA ALA A 135 -27.20 27.06 12.26
C ALA A 135 -26.99 28.12 11.18
N GLN A 136 -25.72 28.38 10.79
CA GLN A 136 -25.38 29.29 9.70
C GLN A 136 -26.01 28.88 8.37
N GLN A 137 -26.02 27.60 8.06
CA GLN A 137 -26.61 27.09 6.83
C GLN A 137 -28.13 27.25 6.81
N LYS A 138 -28.80 27.08 7.96
CA LYS A 138 -30.24 27.33 8.12
C LYS A 138 -30.58 28.82 7.94
N GLU A 139 -29.76 29.69 8.53
CA GLU A 139 -29.91 31.14 8.39
C GLU A 139 -29.72 31.64 6.94
N TYR A 140 -28.65 31.15 6.28
CA TYR A 140 -28.40 31.41 4.88
C TYR A 140 -29.57 30.95 3.98
N ARG A 141 -30.14 29.78 4.26
CA ARG A 141 -31.34 29.32 3.51
C ARG A 141 -32.55 30.17 3.76
N ARG A 142 -32.77 30.68 4.97
CA ARG A 142 -33.86 31.60 5.31
C ARG A 142 -33.73 32.93 4.59
N THR A 143 -32.54 33.53 4.64
CA THR A 143 -32.26 34.82 3.95
C THR A 143 -32.38 34.71 2.45
N ARG A 144 -31.88 33.60 1.86
CA ARG A 144 -32.03 33.36 0.40
C ARG A 144 -33.48 33.13 -0.01
N LYS A 145 -34.29 32.47 0.83
CA LYS A 145 -35.72 32.25 0.59
C LYS A 145 -36.52 33.53 0.73
N ALA A 146 -36.12 34.41 1.66
CA ALA A 146 -36.71 35.74 1.82
C ALA A 146 -36.41 36.64 0.62
N LYS A 147 -35.17 36.65 0.10
CA LYS A 147 -34.78 37.39 -1.11
C LYS A 147 -35.51 36.93 -2.37
N ARG A 148 -35.85 35.64 -2.49
CA ARG A 148 -36.64 35.11 -3.63
C ARG A 148 -38.11 35.47 -3.56
N LYS A 149 -38.65 35.84 -2.38
CA LYS A 149 -40.04 36.26 -2.20
C LYS A 149 -40.25 37.77 -2.24
N GLY A 150 -39.16 38.57 -2.35
CA GLY A 150 -39.28 40.02 -2.52
C GLY A 150 -39.94 40.39 -3.86
N PRO A 151 -40.63 41.51 -3.92
CA PRO A 151 -41.30 41.95 -5.15
C PRO A 151 -40.26 42.17 -6.26
N HIS A 152 -40.49 41.55 -7.40
CA HIS A 152 -39.71 41.76 -8.62
C HIS A 152 -39.91 43.22 -9.06
N PRO A 153 -38.85 44.04 -9.21
CA PRO A 153 -39.04 45.36 -9.81
C PRO A 153 -39.58 45.15 -11.23
N ARG A 154 -40.74 45.76 -11.54
CA ARG A 154 -41.26 45.83 -12.92
C ARG A 154 -40.31 46.73 -13.72
N PRO A 155 -39.86 46.31 -14.88
CA PRO A 155 -39.20 47.21 -15.80
C PRO A 155 -40.24 48.23 -16.31
N GLU A 156 -39.92 49.53 -16.23
CA GLU A 156 -40.62 50.59 -16.92
C GLU A 156 -40.39 50.53 -18.45
#